data_18fb4a5c5a89e504407c09ea6397c98e
#
_entry.id   18fb4a5c5a89e504407c09ea6397c98e
#
_cell.length_a   1.000
_cell.length_b   1.000
_cell.length_c   1.000
_cell.angle_alpha   90.00
_cell.angle_beta   90.00
_cell.angle_gamma   90.00
#
_symmetry.space_group_name_H-M   'P 1'
#
loop_
_entity.id
_entity.type
_entity.pdbx_description
1 polymer ?
#
loop_
_entity_poly.entity_id
_entity_poly.type
_entity_poly.pdbx_seq_one_letter_code
_entity_poly.pdbx_strand_id
1 'polypeptide(L)'
;MNKAMVNFKIKIANKVLDINAFNETTKRYCRNFLSEEKEDYVITMNEEDLKNESSNSIDGKVYVNEEISALYRKIADLFVEEDILVFHGSSFKVNNCGFIVTARSGVGKSTHVNLLKELLGDELIYINDDKPLLEVKDDITIFSNPWNGKERRGNNTSAPLKAILFLGRSEEPNFKKIINKEEIYIKLMSQTYLPKEKSKREKALKLVDKLLKEINIYEINVNMNEESAKMTKERIIDYETK
;
A
#
# COMPACT_ATOMS: atom_id res chain seq x y z
N MET A 1 25.72 -15.12 -20.29
CA MET A 1 24.64 -15.24 -21.30
C MET A 1 23.69 -14.09 -21.09
N ASN A 2 23.57 -13.15 -22.05
CA ASN A 2 22.52 -12.10 -21.95
C ASN A 2 21.16 -12.79 -22.04
N LYS A 3 20.45 -12.88 -20.91
CA LYS A 3 19.06 -13.31 -20.92
C LYS A 3 18.24 -12.24 -21.66
N ALA A 4 17.45 -12.64 -22.64
CA ALA A 4 16.55 -11.70 -23.31
C ALA A 4 15.63 -11.07 -22.26
N MET A 5 15.54 -9.75 -22.23
CA MET A 5 14.66 -9.04 -21.30
C MET A 5 13.23 -9.02 -21.84
N VAL A 6 12.29 -9.06 -20.92
CA VAL A 6 10.86 -8.90 -21.18
C VAL A 6 10.51 -7.45 -20.97
N ASN A 7 10.02 -6.80 -22.03
CA ASN A 7 9.58 -5.42 -21.95
C ASN A 7 8.06 -5.35 -21.84
N PHE A 8 7.55 -4.48 -20.95
CA PHE A 8 6.13 -4.20 -20.79
C PHE A 8 5.92 -2.88 -20.04
N LYS A 9 4.77 -2.26 -20.25
CA LYS A 9 4.40 -1.03 -19.54
C LYS A 9 3.28 -1.30 -18.55
N ILE A 10 3.34 -0.61 -17.40
CA ILE A 10 2.27 -0.58 -16.41
C ILE A 10 1.90 0.86 -16.09
N LYS A 11 0.61 1.09 -15.75
CA LYS A 11 0.13 2.37 -15.25
C LYS A 11 -0.33 2.22 -13.81
N ILE A 12 0.33 2.94 -12.91
CA ILE A 12 0.03 2.98 -11.48
C ILE A 12 0.18 4.42 -10.96
N ALA A 13 -0.71 4.86 -10.07
CA ALA A 13 -0.72 6.22 -9.53
C ALA A 13 -0.56 7.31 -10.62
N ASN A 14 -1.29 7.15 -11.74
CA ASN A 14 -1.27 8.04 -12.91
C ASN A 14 0.09 8.17 -13.62
N LYS A 15 1.05 7.28 -13.34
CA LYS A 15 2.36 7.21 -14.00
C LYS A 15 2.48 5.94 -14.82
N VAL A 16 3.04 6.08 -16.01
CA VAL A 16 3.33 4.96 -16.91
C VAL A 16 4.80 4.59 -16.82
N LEU A 17 5.07 3.37 -16.39
CA LEU A 17 6.41 2.82 -16.22
C LEU A 17 6.68 1.79 -17.30
N ASP A 18 7.72 2.02 -18.11
CA ASP A 18 8.27 1.04 -19.07
C ASP A 18 9.29 0.15 -18.35
N ILE A 19 8.98 -1.13 -18.23
CA ILE A 19 9.73 -2.08 -17.41
C ILE A 19 10.47 -3.08 -18.29
N ASN A 20 11.77 -3.16 -18.09
CA ASN A 20 12.62 -4.20 -18.65
C ASN A 20 12.99 -5.20 -17.55
N ALA A 21 12.35 -6.37 -17.56
CA ALA A 21 12.48 -7.44 -16.56
C ALA A 21 13.15 -8.68 -17.15
N PHE A 22 13.64 -9.61 -16.31
CA PHE A 22 14.22 -10.87 -16.73
C PHE A 22 13.21 -11.99 -16.97
N ASN A 23 12.01 -11.88 -16.34
CA ASN A 23 11.04 -12.99 -16.30
C ASN A 23 9.65 -12.57 -16.77
N GLU A 24 9.06 -13.36 -17.65
CA GLU A 24 7.64 -13.25 -18.08
C GLU A 24 6.66 -13.30 -16.89
N THR A 25 7.04 -13.98 -15.81
CA THR A 25 6.23 -14.05 -14.60
C THR A 25 6.06 -12.69 -13.93
N THR A 26 7.07 -11.80 -14.02
CA THR A 26 6.98 -10.42 -13.52
C THR A 26 5.95 -9.63 -14.32
N LYS A 27 5.95 -9.74 -15.65
CA LYS A 27 4.89 -9.15 -16.50
C LYS A 27 3.51 -9.70 -16.14
N ARG A 28 3.39 -11.02 -15.99
CA ARG A 28 2.13 -11.68 -15.60
C ARG A 28 1.66 -11.25 -14.20
N TYR A 29 2.59 -10.99 -13.28
CA TYR A 29 2.29 -10.45 -11.97
C TYR A 29 1.64 -9.08 -12.05
N CYS A 30 2.06 -8.24 -13.00
CA CYS A 30 1.57 -6.89 -13.23
C CYS A 30 0.37 -6.81 -14.19
N ARG A 31 -0.21 -7.93 -14.65
CA ARG A 31 -1.19 -8.00 -15.75
C ARG A 31 -2.41 -7.07 -15.63
N ASN A 32 -2.89 -6.79 -14.41
CA ASN A 32 -4.06 -5.93 -14.19
C ASN A 32 -3.73 -4.43 -14.30
N PHE A 33 -2.46 -4.08 -14.50
CA PHE A 33 -1.95 -2.72 -14.59
C PHE A 33 -1.25 -2.44 -15.93
N LEU A 34 -1.29 -3.38 -16.89
CA LEU A 34 -0.67 -3.19 -18.20
C LEU A 34 -1.24 -1.97 -18.92
N SER A 35 -0.38 -1.24 -19.64
CA SER A 35 -0.71 -0.03 -20.37
C SER A 35 0.00 0.02 -21.72
N GLU A 36 -0.61 0.66 -22.70
CA GLU A 36 0.01 0.97 -24.01
C GLU A 36 0.31 2.49 -24.13
N GLU A 37 0.07 3.26 -23.07
CA GLU A 37 0.31 4.69 -23.07
C GLU A 37 1.83 5.00 -23.16
N LYS A 38 2.15 6.26 -23.49
CA LYS A 38 3.55 6.72 -23.48
C LYS A 38 4.10 6.69 -22.06
N GLU A 39 5.30 6.17 -21.92
CA GLU A 39 5.99 6.08 -20.63
C GLU A 39 6.41 7.45 -20.08
N ASP A 40 6.28 7.59 -18.76
CA ASP A 40 6.88 8.68 -17.99
C ASP A 40 8.30 8.31 -17.53
N TYR A 41 8.52 7.00 -17.23
CA TYR A 41 9.77 6.47 -16.69
C TYR A 41 10.12 5.13 -17.30
N VAL A 42 11.42 4.84 -17.40
CA VAL A 42 11.97 3.53 -17.78
C VAL A 42 12.66 2.91 -16.59
N ILE A 43 12.29 1.68 -16.26
CA ILE A 43 12.89 0.89 -15.18
C ILE A 43 13.51 -0.37 -15.78
N THR A 44 14.82 -0.49 -15.69
CA THR A 44 15.54 -1.69 -16.12
C THR A 44 16.05 -2.45 -14.90
N MET A 45 15.70 -3.74 -14.83
CA MET A 45 16.21 -4.66 -13.80
C MET A 45 17.64 -5.09 -14.15
N ASN A 46 18.49 -5.19 -13.14
CA ASN A 46 19.85 -5.68 -13.29
C ASN A 46 20.17 -6.79 -12.25
N GLU A 47 21.29 -7.48 -12.42
CA GLU A 47 21.67 -8.59 -11.53
C GLU A 47 21.95 -8.14 -10.09
N GLU A 48 22.39 -6.90 -9.90
CA GLU A 48 22.65 -6.34 -8.57
C GLU A 48 21.34 -6.12 -7.80
N ASP A 49 20.27 -5.67 -8.47
CA ASP A 49 18.94 -5.56 -7.88
C ASP A 49 18.47 -6.89 -7.29
N LEU A 50 18.70 -7.98 -8.04
CA LEU A 50 18.31 -9.32 -7.61
C LEU A 50 19.19 -9.82 -6.46
N LYS A 51 20.50 -9.59 -6.51
CA LYS A 51 21.43 -9.96 -5.43
C LYS A 51 21.11 -9.26 -4.12
N ASN A 52 20.70 -8.01 -4.17
CA ASN A 52 20.30 -7.24 -2.98
C ASN A 52 19.05 -7.80 -2.29
N GLU A 53 18.16 -8.49 -3.04
CA GLU A 53 17.02 -9.21 -2.47
C GLU A 53 17.40 -10.61 -1.99
N SER A 54 18.32 -11.31 -2.69
CA SER A 54 18.74 -12.68 -2.38
C SER A 54 19.68 -12.78 -1.17
N SER A 55 20.22 -11.69 -0.66
CA SER A 55 20.99 -11.71 0.60
C SER A 55 20.20 -12.27 1.80
N ASN A 56 18.90 -12.45 1.64
CA ASN A 56 18.01 -13.13 2.58
C ASN A 56 17.63 -14.55 2.16
N SER A 57 18.12 -15.08 1.03
CA SER A 57 17.79 -16.42 0.53
C SER A 57 18.95 -17.40 0.78
N ILE A 58 18.61 -18.59 1.26
CA ILE A 58 19.57 -19.64 1.71
C ILE A 58 20.28 -20.33 0.52
N ASP A 59 19.77 -20.22 -0.72
CA ASP A 59 20.18 -21.09 -1.85
C ASP A 59 20.88 -20.39 -3.02
N GLY A 60 21.08 -19.08 -3.02
CA GLY A 60 21.76 -18.35 -4.11
C GLY A 60 21.09 -18.43 -5.50
N LYS A 61 19.87 -18.97 -5.60
CA LYS A 61 19.10 -19.03 -6.84
C LYS A 61 18.26 -17.77 -6.97
N VAL A 62 18.30 -17.12 -8.15
CA VAL A 62 17.46 -15.99 -8.50
C VAL A 62 16.03 -16.49 -8.72
N TYR A 63 15.15 -16.24 -7.76
CA TYR A 63 13.74 -16.58 -7.86
C TYR A 63 12.94 -15.42 -8.43
N VAL A 64 11.85 -15.74 -9.09
CA VAL A 64 10.88 -14.73 -9.62
C VAL A 64 10.39 -13.77 -8.52
N ASN A 65 10.26 -14.26 -7.30
CA ASN A 65 9.85 -13.44 -6.15
C ASN A 65 10.86 -12.35 -5.80
N GLU A 66 12.17 -12.58 -6.05
CA GLU A 66 13.23 -11.59 -5.83
C GLU A 66 13.12 -10.45 -6.83
N GLU A 67 12.90 -10.77 -8.12
CA GLU A 67 12.69 -9.74 -9.14
C GLU A 67 11.45 -8.90 -8.87
N ILE A 68 10.33 -9.52 -8.47
CA ILE A 68 9.10 -8.82 -8.10
C ILE A 68 9.35 -7.89 -6.90
N SER A 69 10.13 -8.33 -5.91
CA SER A 69 10.48 -7.53 -4.73
C SER A 69 11.45 -6.39 -5.06
N ALA A 70 12.44 -6.66 -5.90
CA ALA A 70 13.41 -5.66 -6.36
C ALA A 70 12.72 -4.58 -7.21
N LEU A 71 11.84 -4.98 -8.14
CA LEU A 71 11.03 -4.06 -8.93
C LEU A 71 10.17 -3.15 -8.04
N TYR A 72 9.51 -3.74 -7.03
CA TYR A 72 8.76 -2.98 -6.04
C TYR A 72 9.60 -1.89 -5.38
N ARG A 73 10.83 -2.21 -4.91
CA ARG A 73 11.70 -1.24 -4.24
C ARG A 73 12.15 -0.13 -5.19
N LYS A 74 12.51 -0.46 -6.43
CA LYS A 74 12.86 0.55 -7.44
C LYS A 74 11.71 1.51 -7.70
N ILE A 75 10.50 0.99 -7.82
CA ILE A 75 9.30 1.83 -8.00
C ILE A 75 9.03 2.67 -6.75
N ALA A 76 9.15 2.09 -5.55
CA ALA A 76 8.96 2.82 -4.30
C ALA A 76 9.98 3.96 -4.14
N ASP A 77 11.26 3.72 -4.48
CA ASP A 77 12.31 4.74 -4.45
C ASP A 77 12.10 5.86 -5.48
N LEU A 78 11.60 5.50 -6.69
CA LEU A 78 11.24 6.47 -7.73
C LEU A 78 10.04 7.31 -7.28
N PHE A 79 9.02 6.68 -6.73
CA PHE A 79 7.75 7.31 -6.43
C PHE A 79 7.82 8.33 -5.29
N VAL A 80 8.79 8.21 -4.39
CA VAL A 80 9.04 9.27 -3.39
C VAL A 80 9.36 10.60 -4.07
N GLU A 81 10.07 10.60 -5.22
CA GLU A 81 10.34 11.83 -5.97
C GLU A 81 9.07 12.44 -6.60
N GLU A 82 8.04 11.65 -6.78
CA GLU A 82 6.72 12.02 -7.30
C GLU A 82 5.69 12.34 -6.21
N ASP A 83 6.15 12.52 -4.95
CA ASP A 83 5.31 12.73 -3.76
C ASP A 83 4.37 11.56 -3.45
N ILE A 84 4.80 10.34 -3.79
CA ILE A 84 4.05 9.10 -3.55
C ILE A 84 4.79 8.23 -2.55
N LEU A 85 4.12 7.88 -1.45
CA LEU A 85 4.61 6.94 -0.44
C LEU A 85 4.05 5.54 -0.69
N VAL A 86 4.81 4.52 -0.32
CA VAL A 86 4.29 3.17 -0.14
C VAL A 86 3.97 2.96 1.33
N PHE A 87 2.75 2.55 1.62
CA PHE A 87 2.26 2.32 2.97
C PHE A 87 1.85 0.86 3.18
N HIS A 88 2.11 0.29 4.35
CA HIS A 88 1.70 -1.08 4.66
C HIS A 88 0.32 -1.08 5.30
N GLY A 89 -0.67 -1.61 4.60
CA GLY A 89 -2.04 -1.66 5.08
C GLY A 89 -3.00 -2.26 4.06
N SER A 90 -4.19 -2.62 4.51
CA SER A 90 -5.31 -2.99 3.65
C SER A 90 -6.14 -1.76 3.38
N SER A 91 -6.24 -1.36 2.12
CA SER A 91 -6.97 -0.17 1.71
C SER A 91 -8.23 -0.52 0.92
N PHE A 92 -9.27 0.23 1.18
CA PHE A 92 -10.57 0.08 0.53
C PHE A 92 -11.25 1.44 0.42
N LYS A 93 -12.33 1.51 -0.36
CA LYS A 93 -13.20 2.68 -0.43
C LYS A 93 -14.66 2.31 -0.18
N VAL A 94 -15.37 3.26 0.41
CA VAL A 94 -16.84 3.27 0.58
C VAL A 94 -17.31 4.66 0.16
N ASN A 95 -18.33 4.74 -0.70
CA ASN A 95 -18.85 6.03 -1.22
C ASN A 95 -17.76 6.96 -1.77
N ASN A 96 -16.79 6.40 -2.49
CA ASN A 96 -15.60 7.11 -3.01
C ASN A 96 -14.68 7.73 -1.95
N CYS A 97 -14.85 7.41 -0.67
CA CYS A 97 -13.97 7.77 0.42
C CYS A 97 -13.02 6.61 0.74
N GLY A 98 -11.72 6.87 0.76
CA GLY A 98 -10.68 5.87 0.98
C GLY A 98 -10.32 5.70 2.45
N PHE A 99 -10.08 4.46 2.86
CA PHE A 99 -9.68 4.06 4.21
C PHE A 99 -8.52 3.09 4.14
N ILE A 100 -7.65 3.13 5.15
CA ILE A 100 -6.59 2.15 5.34
C ILE A 100 -6.72 1.54 6.73
N VAL A 101 -6.77 0.22 6.81
CA VAL A 101 -6.57 -0.52 8.06
C VAL A 101 -5.15 -1.04 8.07
N THR A 102 -4.40 -0.71 9.11
CA THR A 102 -3.02 -1.15 9.29
C THR A 102 -2.81 -1.77 10.67
N ALA A 103 -1.84 -2.69 10.76
CA ALA A 103 -1.49 -3.36 12.00
C ALA A 103 -0.11 -4.02 11.87
N ARG A 104 0.48 -4.43 13.00
CA ARG A 104 1.57 -5.40 12.99
C ARG A 104 1.12 -6.70 12.34
N SER A 105 2.06 -7.43 11.73
CA SER A 105 1.76 -8.72 11.11
C SER A 105 1.05 -9.66 12.11
N GLY A 106 0.03 -10.39 11.64
CA GLY A 106 -0.70 -11.38 12.45
C GLY A 106 -1.79 -10.83 13.38
N VAL A 107 -1.96 -9.50 13.52
CA VAL A 107 -3.00 -8.91 14.40
C VAL A 107 -4.42 -9.15 13.87
N GLY A 108 -4.61 -9.40 12.56
CA GLY A 108 -5.92 -9.70 11.98
C GLY A 108 -6.47 -8.61 11.07
N LYS A 109 -5.61 -7.78 10.49
CA LYS A 109 -5.97 -6.72 9.52
C LYS A 109 -6.92 -7.22 8.43
N SER A 110 -6.51 -8.26 7.69
CA SER A 110 -7.33 -8.81 6.59
C SER A 110 -8.64 -9.43 7.08
N THR A 111 -8.65 -10.04 8.28
CA THR A 111 -9.87 -10.57 8.91
C THR A 111 -10.86 -9.45 9.18
N HIS A 112 -10.41 -8.34 9.77
CA HIS A 112 -11.29 -7.21 10.08
C HIS A 112 -11.86 -6.56 8.83
N VAL A 113 -11.03 -6.35 7.78
CA VAL A 113 -11.52 -5.79 6.51
C VAL A 113 -12.47 -6.75 5.79
N ASN A 114 -12.31 -8.07 5.95
CA ASN A 114 -13.28 -9.05 5.44
C ASN A 114 -14.63 -8.94 6.16
N LEU A 115 -14.64 -8.80 7.48
CA LEU A 115 -15.88 -8.57 8.23
C LEU A 115 -16.58 -7.28 7.80
N LEU A 116 -15.82 -6.22 7.51
CA LEU A 116 -16.36 -5.00 6.91
C LEU A 116 -16.93 -5.26 5.51
N LYS A 117 -16.26 -6.07 4.67
CA LYS A 117 -16.76 -6.43 3.33
C LYS A 117 -18.04 -7.28 3.41
N GLU A 118 -18.13 -8.20 4.36
CA GLU A 118 -19.34 -8.99 4.61
C GLU A 118 -20.51 -8.09 5.03
N LEU A 119 -20.26 -7.08 5.88
CA LEU A 119 -21.25 -6.14 6.37
C LEU A 119 -21.71 -5.13 5.31
N LEU A 120 -20.78 -4.60 4.50
CA LEU A 120 -21.02 -3.53 3.52
C LEU A 120 -21.33 -4.06 2.11
N GLY A 121 -21.10 -5.35 1.85
CA GLY A 121 -21.33 -5.92 0.54
C GLY A 121 -20.56 -5.15 -0.56
N ASP A 122 -21.26 -4.80 -1.63
CA ASP A 122 -20.65 -4.15 -2.81
C ASP A 122 -20.31 -2.66 -2.59
N GLU A 123 -20.75 -2.06 -1.51
CA GLU A 123 -20.36 -0.70 -1.15
C GLU A 123 -18.87 -0.61 -0.81
N LEU A 124 -18.27 -1.66 -0.23
CA LEU A 124 -16.85 -1.72 0.02
C LEU A 124 -16.11 -2.28 -1.19
N ILE A 125 -15.23 -1.47 -1.76
CA ILE A 125 -14.36 -1.86 -2.87
C ILE A 125 -12.91 -1.84 -2.37
N TYR A 126 -12.22 -3.00 -2.43
CA TYR A 126 -10.79 -3.07 -2.13
C TYR A 126 -9.99 -2.26 -3.14
N ILE A 127 -9.05 -1.44 -2.66
CA ILE A 127 -8.05 -0.76 -3.48
C ILE A 127 -6.78 -1.61 -3.52
N ASN A 128 -6.17 -1.88 -2.35
CA ASN A 128 -4.97 -2.72 -2.24
C ASN A 128 -4.92 -3.38 -0.86
N ASP A 129 -4.63 -4.67 -0.76
CA ASP A 129 -4.69 -5.42 0.51
C ASP A 129 -3.34 -5.59 1.23
N ASP A 130 -2.26 -4.92 0.77
CA ASP A 130 -0.94 -5.05 1.41
C ASP A 130 -0.11 -3.77 1.38
N LYS A 131 0.08 -3.18 0.19
CA LYS A 131 1.02 -2.08 -0.03
C LYS A 131 0.43 -0.96 -0.90
N PRO A 132 -0.68 -0.30 -0.47
CA PRO A 132 -1.22 0.82 -1.21
C PRO A 132 -0.19 1.93 -1.41
N LEU A 133 -0.37 2.70 -2.50
CA LEU A 133 0.36 3.92 -2.75
C LEU A 133 -0.44 5.11 -2.24
N LEU A 134 0.23 6.06 -1.62
CA LEU A 134 -0.35 7.32 -1.14
C LEU A 134 0.30 8.48 -1.88
N GLU A 135 -0.41 9.10 -2.81
CA GLU A 135 0.01 10.37 -3.38
C GLU A 135 -0.32 11.48 -2.38
N VAL A 136 0.73 12.17 -1.90
CA VAL A 136 0.64 13.16 -0.82
C VAL A 136 0.82 14.57 -1.41
N LYS A 137 -0.19 15.02 -2.17
CA LYS A 137 -0.30 16.36 -2.73
C LYS A 137 -1.32 17.20 -1.96
N ASP A 138 -1.97 18.15 -2.59
CA ASP A 138 -3.00 18.98 -1.93
C ASP A 138 -4.13 18.13 -1.38
N ASP A 139 -4.56 17.12 -2.15
CA ASP A 139 -5.40 16.03 -1.68
C ASP A 139 -4.58 14.75 -1.57
N ILE A 140 -4.79 13.98 -0.51
CA ILE A 140 -4.12 12.69 -0.34
C ILE A 140 -4.97 11.60 -0.97
N THR A 141 -4.41 10.92 -1.96
CA THR A 141 -5.12 9.89 -2.73
C THR A 141 -4.46 8.52 -2.57
N ILE A 142 -5.28 7.49 -2.30
CA ILE A 142 -4.85 6.09 -2.28
C ILE A 142 -4.94 5.53 -3.70
N PHE A 143 -3.90 4.85 -4.14
CA PHE A 143 -3.88 4.10 -5.40
C PHE A 143 -3.56 2.64 -5.16
N SER A 144 -4.11 1.81 -6.04
CA SER A 144 -3.73 0.41 -6.15
C SER A 144 -2.42 0.23 -6.91
N ASN A 145 -1.83 -0.97 -6.79
CA ASN A 145 -0.66 -1.39 -7.54
C ASN A 145 -0.58 -2.94 -7.58
N PRO A 146 0.35 -3.55 -8.33
CA PRO A 146 0.47 -5.01 -8.42
C PRO A 146 0.78 -5.74 -7.11
N TRP A 147 1.42 -5.08 -6.14
CA TRP A 147 1.81 -5.67 -4.84
C TRP A 147 0.65 -5.65 -3.85
N ASN A 148 -0.26 -6.58 -4.03
CA ASN A 148 -1.59 -6.58 -3.42
C ASN A 148 -1.83 -7.81 -2.52
N GLY A 149 -0.81 -8.18 -1.74
CA GLY A 149 -0.90 -9.28 -0.78
C GLY A 149 -1.13 -10.66 -1.40
N LYS A 150 -1.32 -11.67 -0.54
CA LYS A 150 -1.50 -13.06 -0.96
C LYS A 150 -2.84 -13.30 -1.64
N GLU A 151 -3.89 -12.67 -1.14
CA GLU A 151 -5.28 -12.87 -1.59
C GLU A 151 -5.62 -12.08 -2.86
N ARG A 152 -4.78 -11.12 -3.24
CA ARG A 152 -4.92 -10.29 -4.45
C ARG A 152 -6.31 -9.66 -4.62
N ARG A 153 -6.90 -9.17 -3.52
CA ARG A 153 -8.26 -8.63 -3.49
C ARG A 153 -8.40 -7.23 -4.08
N GLY A 154 -7.31 -6.50 -4.24
CA GLY A 154 -7.34 -5.13 -4.74
C GLY A 154 -7.79 -5.02 -6.19
N ASN A 155 -8.45 -3.92 -6.49
CA ASN A 155 -8.87 -3.52 -7.82
C ASN A 155 -8.00 -2.36 -8.31
N ASN A 156 -7.79 -2.25 -9.61
CA ASN A 156 -7.09 -1.10 -10.19
C ASN A 156 -8.00 0.15 -10.11
N THR A 157 -8.03 0.75 -8.93
CA THR A 157 -8.86 1.91 -8.59
C THR A 157 -8.15 2.79 -7.57
N SER A 158 -8.72 3.96 -7.30
CA SER A 158 -8.23 4.94 -6.33
C SER A 158 -9.37 5.60 -5.56
N ALA A 159 -9.04 6.31 -4.48
CA ALA A 159 -9.97 7.18 -3.76
C ALA A 159 -9.20 8.21 -2.91
N PRO A 160 -9.79 9.39 -2.62
CA PRO A 160 -9.28 10.30 -1.59
C PRO A 160 -9.21 9.61 -0.24
N LEU A 161 -8.05 9.69 0.44
CA LEU A 161 -7.85 9.13 1.77
C LEU A 161 -8.58 9.97 2.82
N LYS A 162 -9.42 9.35 3.64
CA LYS A 162 -10.14 10.01 4.75
C LYS A 162 -9.57 9.66 6.11
N ALA A 163 -9.23 8.39 6.32
CA ALA A 163 -8.70 7.95 7.61
C ALA A 163 -7.77 6.74 7.49
N ILE A 164 -6.83 6.66 8.45
CA ILE A 164 -6.00 5.48 8.70
C ILE A 164 -6.36 4.91 10.08
N LEU A 165 -6.65 3.61 10.13
CA LEU A 165 -7.09 2.89 11.30
C LEU A 165 -5.99 1.92 11.74
N PHE A 166 -5.39 2.16 12.90
CA PHE A 166 -4.40 1.27 13.53
C PHE A 166 -5.13 0.22 14.36
N LEU A 167 -5.06 -1.03 13.93
CA LEU A 167 -5.77 -2.16 14.52
C LEU A 167 -4.99 -2.76 15.69
N GLY A 168 -5.67 -2.90 16.82
CA GLY A 168 -5.28 -3.67 18.00
C GLY A 168 -6.29 -4.77 18.33
N ARG A 169 -6.03 -5.53 19.39
CA ARG A 169 -6.91 -6.58 19.91
C ARG A 169 -7.51 -6.18 21.25
N SER A 170 -8.80 -6.46 21.45
CA SER A 170 -9.52 -6.32 22.70
C SER A 170 -10.69 -7.29 22.71
N GLU A 171 -11.11 -7.75 23.88
CA GLU A 171 -12.35 -8.52 24.06
C GLU A 171 -13.58 -7.65 23.80
N GLU A 172 -13.52 -6.39 24.26
CA GLU A 172 -14.56 -5.39 24.00
C GLU A 172 -14.10 -4.43 22.91
N PRO A 173 -14.80 -4.34 21.76
CA PRO A 173 -14.46 -3.42 20.69
C PRO A 173 -14.50 -1.97 21.16
N ASN A 174 -13.46 -1.22 20.84
CA ASN A 174 -13.39 0.20 21.13
C ASN A 174 -12.56 0.94 20.08
N PHE A 175 -12.69 2.26 20.05
CA PHE A 175 -11.92 3.13 19.18
C PHE A 175 -11.60 4.45 19.86
N LYS A 176 -10.52 5.07 19.42
CA LYS A 176 -10.18 6.46 19.75
C LYS A 176 -9.57 7.17 18.55
N LYS A 177 -9.88 8.45 18.37
CA LYS A 177 -9.14 9.31 17.45
C LYS A 177 -7.83 9.71 18.14
N ILE A 178 -6.71 9.50 17.47
CA ILE A 178 -5.40 9.88 18.01
C ILE A 178 -5.19 11.36 17.70
N ILE A 179 -4.83 12.14 18.70
CA ILE A 179 -4.55 13.59 18.59
C ILE A 179 -3.10 13.93 18.91
N ASN A 180 -2.37 13.03 19.59
CA ASN A 180 -0.97 13.23 19.90
C ASN A 180 -0.12 13.06 18.65
N LYS A 181 0.54 14.15 18.23
CA LYS A 181 1.32 14.18 16.97
C LYS A 181 2.52 13.24 16.98
N GLU A 182 3.19 13.07 18.13
CA GLU A 182 4.34 12.17 18.25
C GLU A 182 3.90 10.71 18.11
N GLU A 183 2.78 10.34 18.75
CA GLU A 183 2.21 8.99 18.62
C GLU A 183 1.82 8.71 17.16
N ILE A 184 1.13 9.66 16.50
CA ILE A 184 0.75 9.54 15.09
C ILE A 184 1.99 9.36 14.21
N TYR A 185 3.02 10.20 14.41
CA TYR A 185 4.25 10.15 13.61
C TYR A 185 4.93 8.79 13.72
N ILE A 186 5.12 8.28 14.94
CA ILE A 186 5.73 6.96 15.18
C ILE A 186 4.92 5.84 14.49
N LYS A 187 3.58 5.89 14.62
CA LYS A 187 2.68 4.92 13.99
C LYS A 187 2.78 4.97 12.46
N LEU A 188 2.71 6.15 11.84
CA LEU A 188 2.82 6.31 10.38
C LEU A 188 4.18 5.85 9.87
N MET A 189 5.26 6.26 10.53
CA MET A 189 6.63 5.86 10.19
C MET A 189 6.83 4.35 10.22
N SER A 190 6.21 3.66 11.17
CA SER A 190 6.33 2.20 11.31
C SER A 190 5.69 1.43 10.16
N GLN A 191 4.84 2.07 9.35
CA GLN A 191 4.10 1.47 8.24
C GLN A 191 4.49 2.04 6.87
N THR A 192 5.35 3.06 6.85
CA THR A 192 5.81 3.70 5.60
C THR A 192 7.12 3.07 5.14
N TYR A 193 7.20 2.74 3.84
CA TYR A 193 8.47 2.38 3.22
C TYR A 193 9.40 3.59 3.20
N LEU A 194 10.61 3.42 3.72
CA LEU A 194 11.65 4.45 3.73
C LEU A 194 12.80 4.04 2.82
N PRO A 195 13.15 4.86 1.80
CA PRO A 195 14.31 4.64 0.95
C PRO A 195 15.63 4.56 1.74
N LYS A 196 16.59 3.77 1.24
CA LYS A 196 17.94 3.71 1.80
C LYS A 196 18.73 5.00 1.51
N GLU A 197 18.50 5.60 0.36
CA GLU A 197 19.12 6.86 -0.04
C GLU A 197 18.67 8.01 0.86
N LYS A 198 19.62 8.78 1.39
CA LYS A 198 19.38 9.81 2.40
C LYS A 198 18.42 10.90 1.90
N SER A 199 18.64 11.42 0.70
CA SER A 199 17.81 12.48 0.11
C SER A 199 16.34 12.07 -0.05
N LYS A 200 16.11 10.87 -0.60
CA LYS A 200 14.77 10.31 -0.76
C LYS A 200 14.11 10.00 0.58
N ARG A 201 14.88 9.51 1.54
CA ARG A 201 14.38 9.29 2.90
C ARG A 201 13.93 10.59 3.56
N GLU A 202 14.72 11.66 3.46
CA GLU A 202 14.35 12.98 3.96
C GLU A 202 13.07 13.52 3.30
N LYS A 203 12.91 13.27 1.99
CA LYS A 203 11.68 13.61 1.29
C LYS A 203 10.50 12.78 1.78
N ALA A 204 10.65 11.47 1.94
CA ALA A 204 9.61 10.59 2.50
C ALA A 204 9.17 11.06 3.90
N LEU A 205 10.09 11.47 4.76
CA LEU A 205 9.77 12.01 6.09
C LEU A 205 8.91 13.27 6.01
N LYS A 206 9.21 14.19 5.10
CA LYS A 206 8.37 15.39 4.87
C LYS A 206 6.97 15.05 4.39
N LEU A 207 6.83 14.00 3.57
CA LEU A 207 5.52 13.52 3.12
C LEU A 207 4.73 12.90 4.29
N VAL A 208 5.40 12.16 5.20
CA VAL A 208 4.78 11.66 6.44
C VAL A 208 4.33 12.81 7.33
N ASP A 209 5.12 13.89 7.46
CA ASP A 209 4.71 15.08 8.20
C ASP A 209 3.47 15.76 7.62
N LYS A 210 3.31 15.75 6.29
CA LYS A 210 2.10 16.24 5.63
C LYS A 210 0.91 15.32 5.89
N LEU A 211 1.09 14.00 5.73
CA LEU A 211 0.07 12.99 6.02
C LEU A 211 -0.47 13.12 7.46
N LEU A 212 0.42 13.33 8.43
CA LEU A 212 0.07 13.54 9.84
C LEU A 212 -0.86 14.74 10.07
N LYS A 213 -0.74 15.79 9.25
CA LYS A 213 -1.51 17.03 9.41
C LYS A 213 -2.90 16.96 8.76
N GLU A 214 -3.01 16.18 7.68
CA GLU A 214 -4.17 16.21 6.79
C GLU A 214 -5.15 15.06 7.05
N ILE A 215 -4.68 13.93 7.62
CA ILE A 215 -5.48 12.70 7.72
C ILE A 215 -5.89 12.38 9.14
N ASN A 216 -7.14 11.97 9.30
CA ASN A 216 -7.64 11.46 10.57
C ASN A 216 -7.05 10.09 10.89
N ILE A 217 -6.49 9.96 12.10
CA ILE A 217 -5.87 8.72 12.56
C ILE A 217 -6.65 8.16 13.73
N TYR A 218 -7.05 6.90 13.62
CA TYR A 218 -7.78 6.17 14.65
C TYR A 218 -6.98 4.97 15.14
N GLU A 219 -7.10 4.67 16.41
CA GLU A 219 -6.80 3.37 16.97
C GLU A 219 -8.11 2.64 17.16
N ILE A 220 -8.20 1.42 16.65
CA ILE A 220 -9.34 0.54 16.80
C ILE A 220 -8.89 -0.77 17.44
N ASN A 221 -9.53 -1.16 18.53
CA ASN A 221 -9.27 -2.44 19.19
C ASN A 221 -10.47 -3.34 18.99
N VAL A 222 -10.26 -4.53 18.47
CA VAL A 222 -11.31 -5.39 17.92
C VAL A 222 -11.21 -6.83 18.44
N ASN A 223 -12.38 -7.47 18.58
CA ASN A 223 -12.51 -8.87 18.97
C ASN A 223 -12.65 -9.83 17.79
N MET A 224 -12.53 -9.33 16.55
CA MET A 224 -12.68 -10.09 15.29
C MET A 224 -14.07 -10.71 15.06
N ASN A 225 -15.10 -10.10 15.60
CA ASN A 225 -16.50 -10.45 15.39
C ASN A 225 -17.22 -9.36 14.58
N GLU A 226 -18.44 -9.63 14.15
CA GLU A 226 -19.31 -8.69 13.43
C GLU A 226 -19.52 -7.36 14.19
N GLU A 227 -19.56 -7.42 15.53
CA GLU A 227 -19.66 -6.24 16.40
C GLU A 227 -18.54 -5.23 16.15
N SER A 228 -17.29 -5.71 15.99
CA SER A 228 -16.15 -4.85 15.65
C SER A 228 -16.30 -4.19 14.28
N ALA A 229 -16.85 -4.90 13.31
CA ALA A 229 -17.11 -4.34 11.97
C ALA A 229 -18.24 -3.28 12.03
N LYS A 230 -19.32 -3.54 12.78
CA LYS A 230 -20.40 -2.58 13.02
C LYS A 230 -19.88 -1.32 13.69
N MET A 231 -19.10 -1.44 14.77
CA MET A 231 -18.46 -0.29 15.43
C MET A 231 -17.63 0.53 14.44
N THR A 232 -16.76 -0.11 13.66
CA THR A 232 -15.89 0.60 12.70
C THR A 232 -16.72 1.29 11.61
N LYS A 233 -17.76 0.64 11.09
CA LYS A 233 -18.69 1.24 10.13
C LYS A 233 -19.36 2.47 10.72
N GLU A 234 -20.11 2.32 11.78
CA GLU A 234 -20.98 3.36 12.34
C GLU A 234 -20.21 4.56 12.91
N ARG A 235 -19.07 4.30 13.55
CA ARG A 235 -18.32 5.32 14.30
C ARG A 235 -17.21 5.99 13.50
N ILE A 236 -16.73 5.35 12.44
CA ILE A 236 -15.60 5.89 11.66
C ILE A 236 -16.02 6.05 10.19
N ILE A 237 -16.42 4.98 9.50
CA ILE A 237 -16.71 5.06 8.07
C ILE A 237 -17.88 6.00 7.80
N ASP A 238 -19.01 5.80 8.47
CA ASP A 238 -20.21 6.64 8.28
C ASP A 238 -19.98 8.10 8.73
N TYR A 239 -19.04 8.35 9.66
CA TYR A 239 -18.64 9.70 10.07
C TYR A 239 -17.76 10.39 9.04
N GLU A 240 -16.76 9.72 8.50
CA GLU A 240 -15.78 10.27 7.56
C GLU A 240 -16.30 10.35 6.11
N THR A 241 -17.44 9.74 5.81
CA THR A 241 -18.09 9.79 4.48
C THR A 241 -19.17 10.88 4.35
N LYS A 242 -19.48 11.57 5.43
CA LYS A 242 -20.41 12.73 5.44
C LYS A 242 -19.73 13.98 4.90
#